data_c7057e9b0eef718504f6ebe6c4da2355
#
_entry.id   c7057e9b0eef718504f6ebe6c4da2355
#
_cell.length_a   1.000
_cell.length_b   1.000
_cell.length_c   1.000
_cell.angle_alpha   90.00
_cell.angle_beta   90.00
_cell.angle_gamma   90.00
#
_symmetry.space_group_name_H-M   'P 1'
#
loop_
_entity.id
_entity.type
_entity.pdbx_description
1 polymer ?
#
loop_
_entity_poly.entity_id
_entity_poly.type
_entity_poly.pdbx_seq_one_letter_code
_entity_poly.pdbx_strand_id
1 'polypeptide(L)'
;MMIRVWPANRWLEPGFVLLIAAGLIYAMWHLYYFGYLPQPFFYEPFDMWGDWFNVVYWAYDPGTYDNYGTVYPPLSFVFLRIFSLSRCYDVGAQAGDFGAGLPSRSCDWLGIATIFVIYVTLIIVVSKTYLKIDPKTAPWRAYALTAGFPTLEALEHANLIIPTLLLVVLAYGPLVRSARLRWIAIGLAVNFKIYVVASIFGQLLKRRWLWAEAAFLSVALVYLITYIILGRGTPLEIYKNVTAFADSGASNLLDVWFPATFLALQALLQNWQSPMMGILGSRNVEFLLILLPALQHIVQLSIVLAAVAAWIRPEVAPRYRLINLALSMALITQESGGYTVILTFFFTLMERWRGIGAKWAIIAVYILCIPADIPIDKAPEVVRTTFLPGRTVIANYSIMIGPFIRPLFFYSIPFALSCVTIYAVWRDIQTQGWKNRWRYRRDLPIMVGEGTARKPA
;
A
#
# COMPACT_ATOMS: atom_id res chain seq x y z
N MET A 1 3.41 16.81 -36.76
CA MET A 1 4.22 17.56 -35.81
C MET A 1 4.90 16.57 -34.88
N MET A 2 6.15 16.16 -35.17
CA MET A 2 6.93 15.24 -34.32
C MET A 2 7.33 15.99 -33.05
N ILE A 3 6.68 15.70 -31.96
CA ILE A 3 7.11 16.17 -30.63
C ILE A 3 8.41 15.45 -30.33
N ARG A 4 9.53 16.16 -30.43
CA ARG A 4 10.83 15.69 -29.97
C ARG A 4 10.68 15.25 -28.50
N VAL A 5 10.76 13.95 -28.25
CA VAL A 5 10.83 13.40 -26.89
C VAL A 5 12.16 13.87 -26.31
N TRP A 6 12.09 14.75 -25.33
CA TRP A 6 13.27 15.28 -24.65
C TRP A 6 14.10 14.18 -24.00
N PRO A 7 15.42 14.16 -24.21
CA PRO A 7 16.31 13.16 -23.60
C PRO A 7 16.47 13.30 -22.07
N ALA A 8 15.87 14.32 -21.45
CA ALA A 8 15.95 14.62 -20.02
C ALA A 8 15.49 13.46 -19.09
N ASN A 9 14.73 12.50 -19.60
CA ASN A 9 14.21 11.39 -18.78
C ASN A 9 15.24 10.32 -18.40
N ARG A 10 16.43 10.32 -19.00
CA ARG A 10 17.44 9.29 -18.73
C ARG A 10 18.07 9.40 -17.34
N TRP A 11 18.08 10.58 -16.75
CA TRP A 11 18.74 10.87 -15.47
C TRP A 11 17.78 11.04 -14.30
N LEU A 12 16.49 11.24 -14.57
CA LEU A 12 15.52 11.57 -13.52
C LEU A 12 15.25 10.37 -12.58
N GLU A 13 14.95 9.20 -13.16
CA GLU A 13 14.74 7.98 -12.34
C GLU A 13 16.01 7.57 -11.58
N PRO A 14 17.21 7.51 -12.20
CA PRO A 14 18.46 7.32 -11.47
C PRO A 14 18.70 8.34 -10.36
N GLY A 15 18.40 9.62 -10.61
CA GLY A 15 18.55 10.68 -9.60
C GLY A 15 17.69 10.45 -8.36
N PHE A 16 16.44 10.06 -8.54
CA PHE A 16 15.57 9.69 -7.42
C PHE A 16 16.08 8.43 -6.68
N VAL A 17 16.56 7.44 -7.40
CA VAL A 17 17.14 6.24 -6.78
C VAL A 17 18.36 6.57 -5.94
N LEU A 18 19.20 7.50 -6.35
CA LEU A 18 20.32 7.99 -5.53
C LEU A 18 19.83 8.67 -4.25
N LEU A 19 18.75 9.46 -4.31
CA LEU A 19 18.14 10.07 -3.11
C LEU A 19 17.57 9.01 -2.17
N ILE A 20 16.89 7.99 -2.70
CA ILE A 20 16.38 6.86 -1.90
C ILE A 20 17.56 6.12 -1.24
N ALA A 21 18.62 5.82 -1.98
CA ALA A 21 19.80 5.16 -1.45
C ALA A 21 20.50 6.00 -0.37
N ALA A 22 20.63 7.31 -0.58
CA ALA A 22 21.22 8.21 0.41
C ALA A 22 20.39 8.26 1.71
N GLY A 23 19.05 8.33 1.61
CA GLY A 23 18.17 8.27 2.77
C GLY A 23 18.25 6.94 3.51
N LEU A 24 18.39 5.82 2.79
CA LEU A 24 18.61 4.51 3.41
C LEU A 24 19.96 4.43 4.14
N ILE A 25 21.03 4.92 3.52
CA ILE A 25 22.36 5.00 4.16
C ILE A 25 22.27 5.85 5.45
N TYR A 26 21.57 6.98 5.39
CA TYR A 26 21.34 7.81 6.58
C TYR A 26 20.56 7.06 7.66
N ALA A 27 19.49 6.34 7.31
CA ALA A 27 18.71 5.58 8.26
C ALA A 27 19.53 4.47 8.94
N MET A 28 20.37 3.76 8.18
CA MET A 28 21.27 2.73 8.73
C MET A 28 22.37 3.33 9.62
N TRP A 29 22.93 4.47 9.21
CA TRP A 29 23.88 5.21 10.04
C TRP A 29 23.24 5.66 11.36
N HIS A 30 22.03 6.22 11.30
CA HIS A 30 21.29 6.67 12.49
C HIS A 30 20.98 5.49 13.43
N LEU A 31 20.52 4.37 12.90
CA LEU A 31 20.29 3.14 13.67
C LEU A 31 21.57 2.65 14.36
N TYR A 32 22.70 2.68 13.66
CA TYR A 32 23.97 2.24 14.23
C TYR A 32 24.43 3.14 15.40
N TYR A 33 24.38 4.46 15.25
CA TYR A 33 24.86 5.39 16.28
C TYR A 33 23.87 5.60 17.42
N PHE A 34 22.58 5.77 17.13
CA PHE A 34 21.57 6.13 18.12
C PHE A 34 20.76 4.92 18.63
N GLY A 35 20.80 3.78 17.93
CA GLY A 35 20.11 2.55 18.32
C GLY A 35 18.64 2.49 17.95
N TYR A 36 18.12 3.46 17.18
CA TYR A 36 16.76 3.48 16.66
C TYR A 36 16.74 4.09 15.25
N LEU A 37 15.69 3.78 14.47
CA LEU A 37 15.51 4.34 13.12
C LEU A 37 15.06 5.81 13.19
N PRO A 38 15.53 6.68 12.28
CA PRO A 38 15.07 8.06 12.23
C PRO A 38 13.63 8.13 11.71
N GLN A 39 12.95 9.24 12.04
CA GLN A 39 11.72 9.56 11.32
C GLN A 39 12.01 9.75 9.81
N PRO A 40 11.15 9.31 8.93
CA PRO A 40 9.74 8.99 9.14
C PRO A 40 9.42 7.53 9.46
N PHE A 41 10.40 6.67 9.76
CA PHE A 41 10.13 5.33 10.24
C PHE A 41 9.35 5.37 11.56
N PHE A 42 8.90 4.21 12.01
CA PHE A 42 8.08 4.11 13.21
C PHE A 42 8.76 4.72 14.44
N TYR A 43 8.00 5.49 15.24
CA TYR A 43 8.58 6.21 16.38
C TYR A 43 8.71 5.36 17.67
N GLU A 44 8.14 4.16 17.70
CA GLU A 44 8.28 3.23 18.84
C GLU A 44 9.40 2.21 18.57
N PRO A 45 10.65 2.48 18.98
CA PRO A 45 11.80 1.64 18.65
C PRO A 45 11.69 0.19 19.14
N PHE A 46 10.88 -0.03 20.19
CA PHE A 46 10.66 -1.37 20.73
C PHE A 46 9.68 -2.19 19.88
N ASP A 47 8.78 -1.57 19.14
CA ASP A 47 7.70 -2.25 18.39
C ASP A 47 8.12 -2.75 16.99
N MET A 48 9.41 -2.67 16.67
CA MET A 48 9.93 -3.23 15.41
C MET A 48 9.51 -4.69 15.23
N TRP A 49 8.94 -5.03 14.05
CA TRP A 49 8.31 -6.31 13.71
C TRP A 49 7.04 -6.65 14.52
N GLY A 50 6.42 -5.65 15.15
CA GLY A 50 5.21 -5.83 15.96
C GLY A 50 4.06 -6.46 15.19
N ASP A 51 3.84 -6.05 13.93
CA ASP A 51 2.78 -6.60 13.07
C ASP A 51 2.96 -8.09 12.73
N TRP A 52 4.14 -8.66 12.91
CA TRP A 52 4.35 -10.10 12.82
C TRP A 52 4.15 -10.77 14.18
N PHE A 53 4.98 -10.43 15.15
CA PHE A 53 5.06 -11.16 16.40
C PHE A 53 3.81 -11.00 17.28
N ASN A 54 3.24 -9.80 17.37
CA ASN A 54 1.99 -9.59 18.08
C ASN A 54 0.83 -10.31 17.39
N VAL A 55 0.76 -10.24 16.05
CA VAL A 55 -0.31 -10.91 15.29
C VAL A 55 -0.16 -12.45 15.36
N VAL A 56 1.07 -13.00 15.45
CA VAL A 56 1.28 -14.42 15.72
C VAL A 56 0.78 -14.80 17.13
N TYR A 57 1.05 -13.98 18.14
CA TYR A 57 0.53 -14.20 19.48
C TYR A 57 -1.00 -14.24 19.47
N TRP A 58 -1.64 -13.26 18.84
CA TRP A 58 -3.10 -13.22 18.68
C TRP A 58 -3.64 -14.41 17.86
N ALA A 59 -2.84 -14.95 16.94
CA ALA A 59 -3.24 -16.14 16.18
C ALA A 59 -3.38 -17.36 17.06
N TYR A 60 -2.55 -17.51 18.08
CA TYR A 60 -2.62 -18.62 19.04
C TYR A 60 -3.68 -18.40 20.13
N ASP A 61 -3.99 -17.13 20.47
CA ASP A 61 -5.00 -16.80 21.49
C ASP A 61 -6.43 -17.06 20.99
N PRO A 62 -7.32 -17.69 21.81
CA PRO A 62 -8.72 -17.86 21.45
C PRO A 62 -9.48 -16.55 21.15
N GLY A 63 -9.10 -15.47 21.83
CA GLY A 63 -9.72 -14.13 21.68
C GLY A 63 -9.24 -13.29 20.49
N THR A 64 -8.69 -13.92 19.44
CA THR A 64 -8.17 -13.25 18.22
C THR A 64 -9.07 -12.12 17.73
N TYR A 65 -10.38 -12.33 17.62
CA TYR A 65 -11.32 -11.36 17.06
C TYR A 65 -12.07 -10.56 18.14
N ASP A 66 -12.18 -11.07 19.34
CA ASP A 66 -12.89 -10.44 20.45
C ASP A 66 -11.95 -9.55 21.28
N ASN A 67 -10.89 -10.14 21.85
CA ASN A 67 -9.98 -9.41 22.75
C ASN A 67 -9.09 -8.41 22.01
N TYR A 68 -8.64 -8.78 20.79
CA TYR A 68 -7.70 -7.96 20.01
C TYR A 68 -8.36 -7.19 18.89
N GLY A 69 -9.67 -7.37 18.65
CA GLY A 69 -10.40 -6.62 17.62
C GLY A 69 -9.76 -6.69 16.24
N THR A 70 -9.14 -7.84 15.87
CA THR A 70 -8.31 -7.94 14.67
C THR A 70 -9.10 -7.80 13.38
N VAL A 71 -8.52 -7.07 12.41
CA VAL A 71 -9.12 -6.79 11.10
C VAL A 71 -8.71 -7.78 10.00
N TYR A 72 -7.81 -8.70 10.33
CA TYR A 72 -7.27 -9.65 9.36
C TYR A 72 -8.22 -10.83 9.10
N PRO A 73 -8.41 -11.24 7.82
CA PRO A 73 -9.08 -12.50 7.50
C PRO A 73 -8.34 -13.74 8.06
N PRO A 74 -9.03 -14.90 8.19
CA PRO A 74 -8.49 -16.12 8.79
C PRO A 74 -7.19 -16.63 8.17
N LEU A 75 -6.96 -16.41 6.86
CA LEU A 75 -5.73 -16.81 6.17
C LEU A 75 -4.48 -16.23 6.86
N SER A 76 -4.53 -14.98 7.31
CA SER A 76 -3.41 -14.32 7.95
C SER A 76 -2.93 -15.10 9.18
N PHE A 77 -3.86 -15.54 10.01
CA PHE A 77 -3.56 -16.30 11.23
C PHE A 77 -3.12 -17.73 10.95
N VAL A 78 -3.76 -18.40 9.98
CA VAL A 78 -3.32 -19.73 9.52
C VAL A 78 -1.90 -19.67 8.97
N PHE A 79 -1.59 -18.69 8.14
CA PHE A 79 -0.26 -18.46 7.59
C PHE A 79 0.78 -18.21 8.70
N LEU A 80 0.49 -17.31 9.63
CA LEU A 80 1.38 -16.99 10.72
C LEU A 80 1.65 -18.18 11.65
N ARG A 81 0.63 -19.01 11.93
CA ARG A 81 0.82 -20.26 12.69
C ARG A 81 1.74 -21.27 12.00
N ILE A 82 1.67 -21.36 10.66
CA ILE A 82 2.53 -22.26 9.88
C ILE A 82 4.00 -21.81 9.91
N PHE A 83 4.23 -20.49 9.88
CA PHE A 83 5.56 -19.91 9.76
C PHE A 83 6.08 -19.30 11.06
N SER A 84 5.65 -19.83 12.21
CA SER A 84 6.10 -19.46 13.55
C SER A 84 6.32 -20.70 14.43
N LEU A 85 7.13 -20.54 15.47
CA LEU A 85 7.38 -21.58 16.47
C LEU A 85 6.45 -21.39 17.67
N SER A 86 5.38 -22.18 17.76
CA SER A 86 4.36 -22.06 18.82
C SER A 86 4.93 -22.03 20.23
N ARG A 87 6.02 -22.77 20.48
CA ARG A 87 6.70 -22.82 21.78
C ARG A 87 7.29 -21.47 22.26
N CYS A 88 7.40 -20.50 21.35
CA CYS A 88 7.92 -19.16 21.65
C CYS A 88 6.83 -18.18 22.13
N TYR A 89 5.57 -18.60 22.10
CA TYR A 89 4.41 -17.77 22.43
C TYR A 89 3.68 -18.33 23.63
N ASP A 90 3.86 -17.68 24.79
CA ASP A 90 3.17 -18.05 26.02
C ASP A 90 1.78 -17.41 26.07
N VAL A 91 0.82 -18.12 25.47
CA VAL A 91 -0.56 -17.64 25.33
C VAL A 91 -1.31 -17.90 26.66
N GLY A 92 -1.89 -16.85 27.19
CA GLY A 92 -2.70 -16.89 28.42
C GLY A 92 -2.08 -16.14 29.60
N ALA A 93 -0.77 -15.92 29.63
CA ALA A 93 -0.13 -15.13 30.70
C ALA A 93 -0.45 -13.62 30.63
N GLN A 94 -0.80 -13.12 29.43
CA GLN A 94 -1.03 -11.68 29.15
C GLN A 94 -2.21 -11.50 28.19
N ALA A 95 -3.32 -12.18 28.43
CA ALA A 95 -4.52 -12.06 27.59
C ALA A 95 -4.99 -10.59 27.53
N GLY A 96 -5.14 -10.06 26.31
CA GLY A 96 -5.54 -8.67 26.07
C GLY A 96 -4.38 -7.67 25.98
N ASP A 97 -3.13 -8.05 26.19
CA ASP A 97 -1.97 -7.22 25.91
C ASP A 97 -1.62 -7.27 24.42
N PHE A 98 -1.74 -6.12 23.75
CA PHE A 98 -1.44 -5.99 22.32
C PHE A 98 0.04 -6.21 21.98
N GLY A 99 0.95 -5.97 22.92
CA GLY A 99 2.40 -6.12 22.78
C GLY A 99 2.97 -7.46 23.20
N ALA A 100 2.14 -8.39 23.67
CA ALA A 100 2.57 -9.67 24.28
C ALA A 100 3.41 -10.57 23.37
N GLY A 101 3.34 -10.39 22.05
CA GLY A 101 4.13 -11.17 21.09
C GLY A 101 5.58 -10.71 20.93
N LEU A 102 5.91 -9.46 21.28
CA LEU A 102 7.23 -8.88 21.02
C LEU A 102 8.41 -9.63 21.65
N PRO A 103 8.33 -10.19 22.86
CA PRO A 103 9.41 -10.99 23.46
C PRO A 103 9.78 -12.22 22.63
N SER A 104 8.85 -12.78 21.86
CA SER A 104 9.06 -13.98 21.03
C SER A 104 10.09 -13.77 19.91
N ARG A 105 10.45 -12.53 19.58
CA ARG A 105 11.51 -12.19 18.62
C ARG A 105 12.86 -12.84 18.94
N SER A 106 13.17 -13.04 20.20
CA SER A 106 14.42 -13.69 20.63
C SER A 106 14.42 -15.20 20.44
N CYS A 107 13.25 -15.81 20.25
CA CYS A 107 13.03 -17.26 20.19
C CYS A 107 12.62 -17.71 18.78
N ASP A 108 11.69 -17.01 18.12
CA ASP A 108 11.06 -17.45 16.89
C ASP A 108 11.90 -17.10 15.65
N TRP A 109 13.00 -17.84 15.46
CA TRP A 109 13.87 -17.71 14.30
C TRP A 109 13.16 -18.06 12.98
N LEU A 110 12.11 -18.93 13.02
CA LEU A 110 11.36 -19.31 11.81
C LEU A 110 10.55 -18.11 11.28
N GLY A 111 9.91 -17.35 12.16
CA GLY A 111 9.23 -16.10 11.81
C GLY A 111 10.21 -15.12 11.15
N ILE A 112 11.37 -14.89 11.79
CA ILE A 112 12.41 -13.99 11.24
C ILE A 112 12.87 -14.45 9.86
N ALA A 113 13.21 -15.73 9.71
CA ALA A 113 13.65 -16.27 8.42
C ALA A 113 12.57 -16.11 7.34
N THR A 114 11.32 -16.32 7.70
CA THR A 114 10.18 -16.19 6.78
C THR A 114 10.02 -14.75 6.29
N ILE A 115 10.10 -13.76 7.18
CA ILE A 115 10.05 -12.33 6.82
C ILE A 115 11.10 -12.02 5.74
N PHE A 116 12.36 -12.42 5.97
CA PHE A 116 13.45 -12.16 5.01
C PHE A 116 13.30 -12.93 3.69
N VAL A 117 12.88 -14.20 3.75
CA VAL A 117 12.67 -15.01 2.52
C VAL A 117 11.57 -14.39 1.65
N ILE A 118 10.46 -13.95 2.25
CA ILE A 118 9.38 -13.29 1.51
C ILE A 118 9.86 -11.98 0.90
N TYR A 119 10.60 -11.17 1.66
CA TYR A 119 11.11 -9.89 1.17
C TYR A 119 12.11 -10.09 0.00
N VAL A 120 13.07 -11.00 0.11
CA VAL A 120 13.99 -11.33 -0.99
C VAL A 120 13.24 -11.85 -2.21
N THR A 121 12.23 -12.70 -2.00
CA THR A 121 11.37 -13.19 -3.07
C THR A 121 10.63 -12.05 -3.76
N LEU A 122 10.12 -11.09 -2.99
CA LEU A 122 9.47 -9.89 -3.52
C LEU A 122 10.44 -9.09 -4.42
N ILE A 123 11.67 -8.84 -3.97
CA ILE A 123 12.69 -8.13 -4.77
C ILE A 123 12.90 -8.83 -6.11
N ILE A 124 13.09 -10.16 -6.10
CA ILE A 124 13.33 -10.96 -7.32
C ILE A 124 12.13 -10.89 -8.26
N VAL A 125 10.90 -11.06 -7.74
CA VAL A 125 9.68 -11.11 -8.53
C VAL A 125 9.35 -9.74 -9.12
N VAL A 126 9.49 -8.66 -8.35
CA VAL A 126 9.29 -7.28 -8.81
C VAL A 126 10.31 -6.93 -9.89
N SER A 127 11.60 -7.22 -9.66
CA SER A 127 12.68 -6.96 -10.64
C SER A 127 12.41 -7.69 -11.96
N LYS A 128 12.09 -8.98 -11.91
CA LYS A 128 11.76 -9.76 -13.12
C LYS A 128 10.49 -9.24 -13.80
N THR A 129 9.53 -8.73 -13.05
CA THR A 129 8.30 -8.16 -13.58
C THR A 129 8.58 -6.90 -14.39
N TYR A 130 9.30 -5.94 -13.81
CA TYR A 130 9.64 -4.69 -14.52
C TYR A 130 10.58 -4.94 -15.71
N LEU A 131 11.52 -5.87 -15.60
CA LEU A 131 12.39 -6.27 -16.74
C LEU A 131 11.56 -6.76 -17.94
N LYS A 132 10.44 -7.44 -17.72
CA LYS A 132 9.52 -7.84 -18.80
C LYS A 132 8.69 -6.71 -19.37
N ILE A 133 8.49 -5.63 -18.62
CA ILE A 133 7.67 -4.47 -19.04
C ILE A 133 8.52 -3.47 -19.80
N ASP A 134 9.61 -3.01 -19.20
CA ASP A 134 10.56 -2.07 -19.79
C ASP A 134 11.96 -2.26 -19.19
N PRO A 135 12.87 -2.98 -19.86
CA PRO A 135 14.22 -3.24 -19.35
C PRO A 135 15.03 -1.98 -19.03
N LYS A 136 14.73 -0.85 -19.68
CA LYS A 136 15.50 0.40 -19.50
C LYS A 136 15.23 1.08 -18.16
N THR A 137 13.99 1.02 -17.69
CA THR A 137 13.57 1.64 -16.44
C THR A 137 13.46 0.64 -15.28
N ALA A 138 13.50 -0.66 -15.59
CA ALA A 138 13.30 -1.74 -14.63
C ALA A 138 14.18 -1.65 -13.37
N PRO A 139 15.51 -1.42 -13.45
CA PRO A 139 16.36 -1.38 -12.25
C PRO A 139 15.93 -0.27 -11.29
N TRP A 140 15.63 0.92 -11.83
CA TRP A 140 15.27 2.09 -11.04
C TRP A 140 13.91 1.92 -10.36
N ARG A 141 12.92 1.41 -11.12
CA ARG A 141 11.56 1.17 -10.62
C ARG A 141 11.49 0.02 -9.63
N ALA A 142 12.24 -1.06 -9.88
CA ALA A 142 12.35 -2.16 -8.94
C ALA A 142 12.98 -1.69 -7.63
N TYR A 143 14.08 -0.93 -7.70
CA TYR A 143 14.73 -0.39 -6.52
C TYR A 143 13.79 0.54 -5.75
N ALA A 144 13.16 1.50 -6.42
CA ALA A 144 12.22 2.42 -5.77
C ALA A 144 11.07 1.69 -5.07
N LEU A 145 10.49 0.65 -5.71
CA LEU A 145 9.40 -0.10 -5.09
C LEU A 145 9.87 -0.97 -3.92
N THR A 146 11.05 -1.61 -4.01
CA THR A 146 11.47 -2.60 -3.01
C THR A 146 12.35 -2.02 -1.91
N ALA A 147 13.10 -0.96 -2.17
CA ALA A 147 13.95 -0.26 -1.21
C ALA A 147 13.45 1.16 -0.90
N GLY A 148 12.30 1.54 -1.44
CA GLY A 148 11.63 2.80 -1.11
C GLY A 148 10.98 2.76 0.26
N PHE A 149 10.79 3.95 0.85
CA PHE A 149 10.34 4.12 2.23
C PHE A 149 9.09 3.28 2.58
N PRO A 150 7.96 3.27 1.79
CA PRO A 150 6.78 2.51 2.22
C PRO A 150 7.00 0.99 2.30
N THR A 151 7.91 0.44 1.48
CA THR A 151 8.24 -0.99 1.56
C THR A 151 9.18 -1.29 2.72
N LEU A 152 10.11 -0.39 3.02
CA LEU A 152 11.00 -0.52 4.17
C LEU A 152 10.24 -0.33 5.50
N GLU A 153 9.26 0.57 5.54
CA GLU A 153 8.34 0.71 6.65
C GLU A 153 7.51 -0.57 6.85
N ALA A 154 6.96 -1.13 5.77
CA ALA A 154 6.27 -2.42 5.84
C ALA A 154 7.18 -3.56 6.34
N LEU A 155 8.48 -3.53 6.03
CA LEU A 155 9.47 -4.49 6.50
C LEU A 155 9.84 -4.25 7.97
N GLU A 156 9.95 -3.00 8.37
CA GLU A 156 10.19 -2.60 9.76
C GLU A 156 9.05 -3.07 10.68
N HIS A 157 7.80 -2.93 10.24
CA HIS A 157 6.65 -3.53 10.92
C HIS A 157 6.55 -5.05 10.73
N ALA A 158 7.24 -5.65 9.77
CA ALA A 158 7.04 -7.01 9.26
C ALA A 158 5.58 -7.31 8.88
N ASN A 159 4.94 -6.32 8.26
CA ASN A 159 3.52 -6.36 7.94
C ASN A 159 3.20 -7.33 6.79
N LEU A 160 2.04 -7.99 6.88
CA LEU A 160 1.52 -8.92 5.85
C LEU A 160 1.21 -8.26 4.50
N ILE A 161 1.40 -6.95 4.36
CA ILE A 161 1.34 -6.25 3.08
C ILE A 161 2.47 -6.70 2.13
N ILE A 162 3.62 -7.15 2.65
CA ILE A 162 4.75 -7.63 1.84
C ILE A 162 4.36 -8.91 1.07
N PRO A 163 3.91 -10.01 1.72
CA PRO A 163 3.38 -11.16 0.99
C PRO A 163 2.16 -10.81 0.14
N THR A 164 1.33 -9.87 0.55
CA THR A 164 0.20 -9.37 -0.24
C THR A 164 0.67 -8.74 -1.54
N LEU A 165 1.67 -7.85 -1.52
CA LEU A 165 2.25 -7.24 -2.72
C LEU A 165 2.85 -8.31 -3.65
N LEU A 166 3.58 -9.28 -3.10
CA LEU A 166 4.12 -10.40 -3.88
C LEU A 166 3.01 -11.13 -4.66
N LEU A 167 1.91 -11.45 -4.00
CA LEU A 167 0.76 -12.11 -4.62
C LEU A 167 0.06 -11.22 -5.66
N VAL A 168 -0.08 -9.92 -5.40
CA VAL A 168 -0.63 -8.94 -6.36
C VAL A 168 0.26 -8.86 -7.61
N VAL A 169 1.60 -8.84 -7.45
CA VAL A 169 2.54 -8.86 -8.58
C VAL A 169 2.39 -10.14 -9.40
N LEU A 170 2.21 -11.30 -8.76
CA LEU A 170 1.97 -12.57 -9.44
C LEU A 170 0.60 -12.61 -10.14
N ALA A 171 -0.44 -12.06 -9.52
CA ALA A 171 -1.79 -12.04 -10.08
C ALA A 171 -1.91 -11.15 -11.33
N TYR A 172 -1.28 -9.98 -11.29
CA TYR A 172 -1.47 -8.94 -12.32
C TYR A 172 -0.26 -8.70 -13.22
N GLY A 173 0.92 -9.07 -12.79
CA GLY A 173 2.16 -8.94 -13.55
C GLY A 173 2.28 -9.96 -14.71
N PRO A 174 3.29 -9.79 -15.56
CA PRO A 174 3.49 -10.64 -16.75
C PRO A 174 4.21 -11.97 -16.47
N LEU A 175 4.60 -12.27 -15.23
CA LEU A 175 5.40 -13.47 -14.92
C LEU A 175 4.58 -14.75 -14.99
N VAL A 176 3.39 -14.75 -14.37
CA VAL A 176 2.50 -15.91 -14.32
C VAL A 176 1.64 -15.92 -15.57
N ARG A 177 1.73 -17.01 -16.35
CA ARG A 177 0.91 -17.20 -17.59
C ARG A 177 -0.43 -17.84 -17.30
N SER A 178 -0.49 -18.75 -16.32
CA SER A 178 -1.70 -19.48 -15.96
C SER A 178 -2.75 -18.56 -15.32
N ALA A 179 -3.96 -18.53 -15.88
CA ALA A 179 -5.08 -17.80 -15.31
C ALA A 179 -5.46 -18.36 -13.92
N ARG A 180 -5.43 -19.68 -13.76
CA ARG A 180 -5.75 -20.35 -12.49
C ARG A 180 -4.82 -19.91 -11.35
N LEU A 181 -3.50 -19.88 -11.61
CA LEU A 181 -2.52 -19.42 -10.62
C LEU A 181 -2.72 -17.94 -10.29
N ARG A 182 -3.14 -17.12 -11.24
CA ARG A 182 -3.47 -15.70 -10.99
C ARG A 182 -4.71 -15.55 -10.12
N TRP A 183 -5.74 -16.38 -10.32
CA TRP A 183 -6.94 -16.37 -9.45
C TRP A 183 -6.60 -16.80 -8.03
N ILE A 184 -5.79 -17.86 -7.89
CA ILE A 184 -5.31 -18.29 -6.56
C ILE A 184 -4.51 -17.16 -5.90
N ALA A 185 -3.58 -16.52 -6.62
CA ALA A 185 -2.76 -15.44 -6.08
C ALA A 185 -3.62 -14.27 -5.59
N ILE A 186 -4.64 -13.85 -6.35
CA ILE A 186 -5.52 -12.77 -5.89
C ILE A 186 -6.44 -13.21 -4.75
N GLY A 187 -6.89 -14.46 -4.76
CA GLY A 187 -7.66 -15.06 -3.66
C GLY A 187 -6.89 -15.02 -2.34
N LEU A 188 -5.62 -15.41 -2.36
CA LEU A 188 -4.72 -15.31 -1.22
C LEU A 188 -4.45 -13.85 -0.82
N ALA A 189 -4.16 -12.95 -1.79
CA ALA A 189 -3.86 -11.55 -1.51
C ALA A 189 -5.01 -10.82 -0.80
N VAL A 190 -6.26 -11.05 -1.23
CA VAL A 190 -7.45 -10.47 -0.59
C VAL A 190 -7.64 -11.02 0.82
N ASN A 191 -7.33 -12.30 1.04
CA ASN A 191 -7.44 -12.92 2.35
C ASN A 191 -6.24 -12.60 3.29
N PHE A 192 -5.22 -11.89 2.81
CA PHE A 192 -4.25 -11.20 3.68
C PHE A 192 -4.70 -9.77 4.00
N LYS A 193 -5.20 -9.03 3.00
CA LYS A 193 -5.62 -7.64 3.14
C LYS A 193 -6.91 -7.41 2.32
N ILE A 194 -8.02 -7.29 3.02
CA ILE A 194 -9.38 -7.31 2.42
C ILE A 194 -9.58 -6.22 1.36
N TYR A 195 -9.01 -5.04 1.53
CA TYR A 195 -9.15 -3.93 0.57
C TYR A 195 -8.55 -4.23 -0.81
N VAL A 196 -7.70 -5.25 -0.93
CA VAL A 196 -7.17 -5.71 -2.23
C VAL A 196 -8.28 -6.23 -3.16
N VAL A 197 -9.44 -6.58 -2.62
CA VAL A 197 -10.63 -6.95 -3.41
C VAL A 197 -10.99 -5.86 -4.43
N ALA A 198 -10.72 -4.60 -4.11
CA ALA A 198 -10.93 -3.47 -5.03
C ALA A 198 -10.21 -3.65 -6.37
N SER A 199 -9.05 -4.34 -6.40
CA SER A 199 -8.31 -4.62 -7.63
C SER A 199 -9.11 -5.43 -8.66
N ILE A 200 -10.07 -6.26 -8.23
CA ILE A 200 -10.92 -7.08 -9.09
C ILE A 200 -11.88 -6.17 -9.89
N PHE A 201 -12.32 -5.05 -9.32
CA PHE A 201 -13.16 -4.08 -10.03
C PHE A 201 -12.46 -3.47 -11.25
N GLY A 202 -11.13 -3.31 -11.22
CA GLY A 202 -10.36 -2.93 -12.39
C GLY A 202 -10.50 -3.90 -13.58
N GLN A 203 -10.72 -5.20 -13.32
CA GLN A 203 -11.01 -6.20 -14.35
C GLN A 203 -12.46 -6.10 -14.84
N LEU A 204 -13.41 -5.83 -13.94
CA LEU A 204 -14.81 -5.60 -14.31
C LEU A 204 -14.94 -4.38 -15.25
N LEU A 205 -14.24 -3.30 -14.97
CA LEU A 205 -14.18 -2.12 -15.86
C LEU A 205 -13.64 -2.46 -17.25
N LYS A 206 -12.75 -3.45 -17.36
CA LYS A 206 -12.26 -4.03 -18.61
C LYS A 206 -13.21 -5.09 -19.22
N ARG A 207 -14.39 -5.28 -18.63
CA ARG A 207 -15.39 -6.27 -19.02
C ARG A 207 -14.88 -7.72 -19.03
N ARG A 208 -13.92 -8.03 -18.14
CA ARG A 208 -13.37 -9.38 -18.00
C ARG A 208 -14.15 -10.17 -16.95
N TRP A 209 -15.41 -10.42 -17.24
CA TRP A 209 -16.38 -10.99 -16.31
C TRP A 209 -15.94 -12.37 -15.78
N LEU A 210 -15.63 -13.32 -16.66
CA LEU A 210 -15.18 -14.66 -16.25
C LEU A 210 -13.93 -14.61 -15.36
N TRP A 211 -13.02 -13.66 -15.64
CA TRP A 211 -11.84 -13.49 -14.79
C TRP A 211 -12.22 -12.97 -13.41
N ALA A 212 -13.14 -12.04 -13.33
CA ALA A 212 -13.59 -11.45 -12.06
C ALA A 212 -14.41 -12.47 -11.24
N GLU A 213 -15.32 -13.19 -11.89
CA GLU A 213 -16.11 -14.28 -11.28
C GLU A 213 -15.19 -15.34 -10.65
N ALA A 214 -14.19 -15.83 -11.42
CA ALA A 214 -13.22 -16.80 -10.91
C ALA A 214 -12.35 -16.25 -9.79
N ALA A 215 -12.00 -14.95 -9.84
CA ALA A 215 -11.26 -14.29 -8.76
C ALA A 215 -12.10 -14.19 -7.48
N PHE A 216 -13.37 -13.78 -7.56
CA PHE A 216 -14.28 -13.75 -6.42
C PHE A 216 -14.53 -15.15 -5.84
N LEU A 217 -14.70 -16.14 -6.69
CA LEU A 217 -14.82 -17.54 -6.25
C LEU A 217 -13.55 -17.99 -5.50
N SER A 218 -12.38 -17.65 -6.04
CA SER A 218 -11.10 -17.96 -5.36
C SER A 218 -11.00 -17.28 -4.00
N VAL A 219 -11.41 -16.00 -3.90
CA VAL A 219 -11.46 -15.28 -2.60
C VAL A 219 -12.36 -16.02 -1.61
N ALA A 220 -13.57 -16.39 -2.04
CA ALA A 220 -14.52 -17.08 -1.17
C ALA A 220 -14.04 -18.48 -0.75
N LEU A 221 -13.43 -19.23 -1.66
CA LEU A 221 -12.88 -20.56 -1.34
C LEU A 221 -11.70 -20.50 -0.38
N VAL A 222 -10.76 -19.56 -0.59
CA VAL A 222 -9.63 -19.37 0.32
C VAL A 222 -10.13 -18.96 1.71
N TYR A 223 -11.10 -18.03 1.77
CA TYR A 223 -11.71 -17.64 3.03
C TYR A 223 -12.35 -18.83 3.76
N LEU A 224 -13.21 -19.58 3.06
CA LEU A 224 -13.92 -20.71 3.64
C LEU A 224 -12.97 -21.79 4.17
N ILE A 225 -11.95 -22.16 3.39
CA ILE A 225 -10.95 -23.16 3.80
C ILE A 225 -10.21 -22.70 5.05
N THR A 226 -9.75 -21.44 5.05
CA THR A 226 -8.97 -20.91 6.19
C THR A 226 -9.83 -20.63 7.41
N TYR A 227 -11.10 -20.28 7.23
CA TYR A 227 -12.09 -20.20 8.30
C TYR A 227 -12.31 -21.56 8.99
N ILE A 228 -12.48 -22.63 8.20
CA ILE A 228 -12.63 -23.98 8.73
C ILE A 228 -11.37 -24.41 9.52
N ILE A 229 -10.17 -24.08 9.03
CA ILE A 229 -8.91 -24.43 9.68
C ILE A 229 -8.73 -23.62 10.99
N LEU A 230 -9.06 -22.33 10.98
CA LEU A 230 -8.88 -21.46 12.15
C LEU A 230 -10.00 -21.66 13.20
N GLY A 231 -11.23 -21.96 12.75
CA GLY A 231 -12.43 -22.13 13.56
C GLY A 231 -13.05 -20.84 14.09
N ARG A 232 -12.63 -19.66 13.60
CA ARG A 232 -13.09 -18.33 14.03
C ARG A 232 -12.81 -17.26 12.98
N GLY A 233 -13.36 -16.07 13.16
CA GLY A 233 -13.26 -14.95 12.21
C GLY A 233 -14.37 -14.99 11.19
N THR A 234 -15.61 -14.83 11.63
CA THR A 234 -16.76 -14.69 10.75
C THR A 234 -16.69 -13.37 9.97
N PRO A 235 -17.32 -13.26 8.78
CA PRO A 235 -17.37 -12.01 8.04
C PRO A 235 -17.95 -10.84 8.85
N LEU A 236 -18.89 -11.12 9.77
CA LEU A 236 -19.51 -10.10 10.61
C LEU A 236 -18.55 -9.59 11.70
N GLU A 237 -17.77 -10.47 12.33
CA GLU A 237 -16.74 -10.07 13.30
C GLU A 237 -15.69 -9.20 12.63
N ILE A 238 -15.16 -9.64 11.48
CA ILE A 238 -14.18 -8.86 10.72
C ILE A 238 -14.76 -7.49 10.31
N TYR A 239 -15.99 -7.44 9.83
CA TYR A 239 -16.65 -6.19 9.46
C TYR A 239 -16.76 -5.22 10.65
N LYS A 240 -17.21 -5.72 11.81
CA LYS A 240 -17.29 -4.92 13.04
C LYS A 240 -15.93 -4.38 13.46
N ASN A 241 -14.90 -5.22 13.44
CA ASN A 241 -13.55 -4.83 13.81
C ASN A 241 -12.94 -3.82 12.83
N VAL A 242 -13.19 -3.98 11.52
CA VAL A 242 -12.75 -3.01 10.49
C VAL A 242 -13.42 -1.65 10.69
N THR A 243 -14.72 -1.61 11.02
CA THR A 243 -15.41 -0.34 11.28
C THR A 243 -14.92 0.31 12.57
N ALA A 244 -14.73 -0.47 13.64
CA ALA A 244 -14.19 0.04 14.90
C ALA A 244 -12.75 0.58 14.74
N PHE A 245 -11.91 -0.11 13.96
CA PHE A 245 -10.55 0.35 13.66
C PHE A 245 -10.55 1.67 12.86
N ALA A 246 -11.49 1.82 11.93
CA ALA A 246 -11.61 3.04 11.13
C ALA A 246 -12.01 4.26 11.98
N ASP A 247 -12.74 4.02 13.08
CA ASP A 247 -13.17 5.08 14.02
C ASP A 247 -12.08 5.41 15.06
N SER A 248 -11.01 4.58 15.15
CA SER A 248 -9.86 4.86 16.02
C SER A 248 -8.99 5.96 15.42
N GLY A 249 -9.03 7.14 16.00
CA GLY A 249 -8.26 8.30 15.54
C GLY A 249 -6.88 8.41 16.21
N ALA A 250 -5.96 9.15 15.59
CA ALA A 250 -4.69 9.53 16.20
C ALA A 250 -4.91 10.39 17.46
N SER A 251 -4.23 10.06 18.56
CA SER A 251 -4.37 10.77 19.83
C SER A 251 -3.43 11.98 19.96
N ASN A 252 -2.28 11.92 19.28
CA ASN A 252 -1.29 12.99 19.28
C ASN A 252 -0.58 13.10 17.91
N LEU A 253 0.22 14.17 17.73
CA LEU A 253 0.86 14.45 16.44
C LEU A 253 1.96 13.42 16.08
N LEU A 254 2.57 12.77 17.07
CA LEU A 254 3.55 11.73 16.83
C LEU A 254 2.92 10.41 16.36
N ASP A 255 1.62 10.20 16.59
CA ASP A 255 0.90 9.02 16.07
C ASP A 255 0.70 9.11 14.56
N VAL A 256 0.95 10.29 13.95
CA VAL A 256 0.77 10.57 12.52
C VAL A 256 2.14 10.64 11.84
N TRP A 257 2.90 9.55 11.82
CA TRP A 257 4.26 9.54 11.26
C TRP A 257 4.31 9.34 9.75
N PHE A 258 3.50 8.46 9.20
CA PHE A 258 3.40 8.24 7.75
C PHE A 258 1.96 7.90 7.30
N PRO A 259 1.06 8.88 7.29
CA PRO A 259 -0.30 8.65 6.86
C PRO A 259 -0.37 8.51 5.32
N ALA A 260 -1.19 7.58 4.84
CA ALA A 260 -1.56 7.50 3.43
C ALA A 260 -2.58 8.59 3.05
N THR A 261 -3.41 8.99 4.02
CA THR A 261 -4.52 9.93 3.83
C THR A 261 -4.47 11.04 4.89
N PHE A 262 -5.38 12.00 4.77
CA PHE A 262 -5.57 13.03 5.79
C PHE A 262 -6.50 12.61 6.93
N LEU A 263 -7.01 11.37 6.96
CA LEU A 263 -7.97 10.94 7.98
C LEU A 263 -7.38 11.00 9.40
N ALA A 264 -6.13 10.55 9.57
CA ALA A 264 -5.43 10.66 10.84
C ALA A 264 -5.26 12.12 11.28
N LEU A 265 -4.90 13.02 10.36
CA LEU A 265 -4.78 14.45 10.64
C LEU A 265 -6.15 15.08 10.97
N GLN A 266 -7.22 14.67 10.28
CA GLN A 266 -8.57 15.16 10.59
C GLN A 266 -9.01 14.73 11.99
N ALA A 267 -8.77 13.47 12.38
CA ALA A 267 -9.05 12.99 13.72
C ALA A 267 -8.30 13.80 14.79
N LEU A 268 -7.02 14.10 14.52
CA LEU A 268 -6.19 14.93 15.40
C LEU A 268 -6.73 16.37 15.50
N LEU A 269 -7.16 16.97 14.41
CA LEU A 269 -7.76 18.31 14.39
C LEU A 269 -9.11 18.38 15.14
N GLN A 270 -9.86 17.28 15.16
CA GLN A 270 -11.12 17.17 15.89
C GLN A 270 -10.93 16.88 17.38
N ASN A 271 -9.78 16.37 17.78
CA ASN A 271 -9.49 16.03 19.17
C ASN A 271 -9.22 17.30 19.99
N TRP A 272 -10.11 17.63 20.90
CA TRP A 272 -10.01 18.80 21.78
C TRP A 272 -8.77 18.77 22.71
N GLN A 273 -8.21 17.62 22.99
CA GLN A 273 -6.98 17.45 23.78
C GLN A 273 -5.72 17.73 22.96
N SER A 274 -5.86 17.79 21.62
CA SER A 274 -4.73 18.07 20.74
C SER A 274 -4.32 19.55 20.82
N PRO A 275 -3.01 19.85 20.87
CA PRO A 275 -2.51 21.24 20.86
C PRO A 275 -2.75 21.98 19.53
N MET A 276 -3.30 21.32 18.51
CA MET A 276 -3.47 21.87 17.15
C MET A 276 -4.32 23.14 17.12
N MET A 277 -5.34 23.26 17.99
CA MET A 277 -6.14 24.48 18.12
C MET A 277 -5.29 25.67 18.58
N GLY A 278 -4.36 25.44 19.52
CA GLY A 278 -3.44 26.48 20.02
C GLY A 278 -2.38 26.88 18.99
N ILE A 279 -1.88 25.89 18.19
CA ILE A 279 -0.82 26.12 17.21
C ILE A 279 -1.36 26.81 15.95
N LEU A 280 -2.48 26.32 15.41
CA LEU A 280 -3.04 26.79 14.12
C LEU A 280 -4.08 27.91 14.29
N GLY A 281 -4.72 27.99 15.45
CA GLY A 281 -5.88 28.83 15.70
C GLY A 281 -7.19 28.23 15.15
N SER A 282 -8.32 28.54 15.80
CA SER A 282 -9.62 27.93 15.50
C SER A 282 -10.05 28.11 14.05
N ARG A 283 -9.86 29.30 13.47
CA ARG A 283 -10.24 29.57 12.06
C ARG A 283 -9.50 28.69 11.06
N ASN A 284 -8.20 28.44 11.26
CA ASN A 284 -7.43 27.60 10.36
C ASN A 284 -7.78 26.12 10.52
N VAL A 285 -8.07 25.68 11.76
CA VAL A 285 -8.55 24.32 12.04
C VAL A 285 -9.91 24.09 11.35
N GLU A 286 -10.86 25.00 11.51
CA GLU A 286 -12.16 24.91 10.83
C GLU A 286 -12.01 24.86 9.31
N PHE A 287 -11.13 25.72 8.74
CA PHE A 287 -10.85 25.68 7.32
C PHE A 287 -10.26 24.33 6.86
N LEU A 288 -9.31 23.77 7.61
CA LEU A 288 -8.71 22.47 7.28
C LEU A 288 -9.71 21.33 7.39
N LEU A 289 -10.61 21.35 8.39
CA LEU A 289 -11.68 20.36 8.55
C LEU A 289 -12.67 20.35 7.39
N ILE A 290 -12.77 21.43 6.62
CA ILE A 290 -13.55 21.49 5.38
C ILE A 290 -12.68 21.10 4.17
N LEU A 291 -11.48 21.64 4.09
CA LEU A 291 -10.60 21.48 2.93
C LEU A 291 -10.13 20.02 2.74
N LEU A 292 -9.72 19.34 3.82
CA LEU A 292 -9.13 18.01 3.72
C LEU A 292 -10.14 16.96 3.21
N PRO A 293 -11.38 16.89 3.75
CA PRO A 293 -12.42 16.03 3.17
C PRO A 293 -12.79 16.42 1.72
N ALA A 294 -12.84 17.71 1.42
CA ALA A 294 -13.13 18.17 0.06
C ALA A 294 -12.08 17.68 -0.95
N LEU A 295 -10.79 17.75 -0.62
CA LEU A 295 -9.72 17.21 -1.45
C LEU A 295 -9.89 15.71 -1.67
N GLN A 296 -10.20 14.94 -0.62
CA GLN A 296 -10.47 13.51 -0.72
C GLN A 296 -11.63 13.23 -1.67
N HIS A 297 -12.77 13.93 -1.50
CA HIS A 297 -13.94 13.75 -2.36
C HIS A 297 -13.71 14.14 -3.82
N ILE A 298 -12.90 15.18 -4.09
CA ILE A 298 -12.50 15.54 -5.46
C ILE A 298 -11.73 14.40 -6.11
N VAL A 299 -10.80 13.78 -5.38
CA VAL A 299 -10.04 12.64 -5.91
C VAL A 299 -10.95 11.43 -6.13
N GLN A 300 -11.82 11.11 -5.18
CA GLN A 300 -12.81 10.03 -5.31
C GLN A 300 -13.71 10.25 -6.54
N LEU A 301 -14.25 11.46 -6.71
CA LEU A 301 -15.06 11.82 -7.86
C LEU A 301 -14.28 11.67 -9.18
N SER A 302 -13.02 12.07 -9.20
CA SER A 302 -12.17 11.93 -10.41
C SER A 302 -11.98 10.44 -10.77
N ILE A 303 -11.81 9.56 -9.79
CA ILE A 303 -11.70 8.11 -10.00
C ILE A 303 -13.02 7.54 -10.55
N VAL A 304 -14.17 7.95 -9.99
CA VAL A 304 -15.48 7.52 -10.47
C VAL A 304 -15.69 7.95 -11.91
N LEU A 305 -15.39 9.21 -12.25
CA LEU A 305 -15.49 9.72 -13.63
C LEU A 305 -14.56 8.97 -14.59
N ALA A 306 -13.34 8.65 -14.17
CA ALA A 306 -12.41 7.83 -14.94
C ALA A 306 -12.93 6.38 -15.14
N ALA A 307 -13.56 5.81 -14.12
CA ALA A 307 -14.18 4.48 -14.19
C ALA A 307 -15.36 4.48 -15.18
N VAL A 308 -16.22 5.50 -15.15
CA VAL A 308 -17.32 5.67 -16.11
C VAL A 308 -16.76 5.82 -17.53
N ALA A 309 -15.75 6.66 -17.74
CA ALA A 309 -15.09 6.84 -19.03
C ALA A 309 -14.49 5.51 -19.54
N ALA A 310 -13.79 4.77 -18.67
CA ALA A 310 -13.24 3.47 -19.02
C ALA A 310 -14.33 2.41 -19.28
N TRP A 311 -15.47 2.48 -18.61
CA TRP A 311 -16.61 1.61 -18.89
C TRP A 311 -17.20 1.85 -20.28
N ILE A 312 -17.24 3.13 -20.73
CA ILE A 312 -17.69 3.51 -22.07
C ILE A 312 -16.71 3.00 -23.15
N ARG A 313 -15.39 3.11 -22.87
CA ARG A 313 -14.30 2.72 -23.80
C ARG A 313 -13.23 1.87 -23.09
N PRO A 314 -13.55 0.59 -22.76
CA PRO A 314 -12.65 -0.25 -21.99
C PRO A 314 -11.33 -0.56 -22.69
N GLU A 315 -11.28 -0.47 -24.03
CA GLU A 315 -10.08 -0.70 -24.83
C GLU A 315 -8.99 0.37 -24.66
N VAL A 316 -9.37 1.60 -24.32
CA VAL A 316 -8.47 2.76 -24.32
C VAL A 316 -7.57 2.79 -23.09
N ALA A 317 -8.13 2.57 -21.91
CA ALA A 317 -7.36 2.60 -20.65
C ALA A 317 -6.57 1.31 -20.45
N PRO A 318 -5.29 1.33 -20.08
CA PRO A 318 -4.54 0.13 -19.75
C PRO A 318 -5.08 -0.53 -18.47
N ARG A 319 -5.02 -1.87 -18.43
CA ARG A 319 -5.57 -2.67 -17.31
C ARG A 319 -4.97 -2.30 -15.97
N TYR A 320 -3.65 -2.17 -15.91
CA TYR A 320 -2.95 -1.85 -14.67
C TYR A 320 -3.38 -0.50 -14.06
N ARG A 321 -3.72 0.49 -14.91
CA ARG A 321 -4.23 1.79 -14.44
C ARG A 321 -5.59 1.67 -13.79
N LEU A 322 -6.51 0.89 -14.35
CA LEU A 322 -7.84 0.70 -13.78
C LEU A 322 -7.78 -0.07 -12.46
N ILE A 323 -6.88 -1.04 -12.35
CA ILE A 323 -6.60 -1.73 -11.09
C ILE A 323 -6.04 -0.75 -10.06
N ASN A 324 -5.10 0.09 -10.48
CA ASN A 324 -4.52 1.14 -9.63
C ASN A 324 -5.58 2.10 -9.09
N LEU A 325 -6.43 2.62 -9.97
CA LEU A 325 -7.52 3.54 -9.57
C LEU A 325 -8.50 2.88 -8.61
N ALA A 326 -8.85 1.60 -8.82
CA ALA A 326 -9.73 0.87 -7.93
C ALA A 326 -9.09 0.64 -6.55
N LEU A 327 -7.81 0.28 -6.48
CA LEU A 327 -7.07 0.17 -5.22
C LEU A 327 -6.92 1.53 -4.54
N SER A 328 -6.58 2.58 -5.29
CA SER A 328 -6.50 3.94 -4.75
C SER A 328 -7.83 4.37 -4.13
N MET A 329 -8.96 4.06 -4.77
CA MET A 329 -10.29 4.36 -4.21
C MET A 329 -10.49 3.70 -2.85
N ALA A 330 -10.11 2.44 -2.69
CA ALA A 330 -10.22 1.75 -1.41
C ALA A 330 -9.31 2.37 -0.34
N LEU A 331 -8.05 2.66 -0.70
CA LEU A 331 -7.05 3.18 0.25
C LEU A 331 -7.29 4.63 0.68
N ILE A 332 -7.94 5.46 -0.15
CA ILE A 332 -8.26 6.85 0.22
C ILE A 332 -9.60 6.97 0.95
N THR A 333 -10.43 5.93 0.95
CA THR A 333 -11.76 5.96 1.58
C THR A 333 -11.67 5.69 3.08
N GLN A 334 -10.68 4.94 3.50
CA GLN A 334 -10.48 4.53 4.88
C GLN A 334 -9.00 4.62 5.25
N GLU A 335 -8.69 4.95 6.52
CA GLU A 335 -7.29 4.95 6.96
C GLU A 335 -6.69 3.55 6.86
N SER A 336 -5.53 3.50 6.27
CA SER A 336 -4.80 2.26 6.06
C SER A 336 -3.32 2.58 6.10
N GLY A 337 -2.57 2.17 7.07
CA GLY A 337 -1.15 2.52 7.29
C GLY A 337 -0.35 2.91 6.04
N GLY A 338 0.58 3.83 6.17
CA GLY A 338 1.28 4.46 5.05
C GLY A 338 1.95 3.50 4.07
N TYR A 339 2.43 2.35 4.58
CA TYR A 339 3.03 1.29 3.77
C TYR A 339 2.06 0.65 2.74
N THR A 340 0.75 0.79 2.90
CA THR A 340 -0.24 0.17 1.98
C THR A 340 -0.18 0.75 0.57
N VAL A 341 0.33 1.97 0.42
CA VAL A 341 0.46 2.65 -0.88
C VAL A 341 1.36 1.91 -1.86
N ILE A 342 2.22 0.98 -1.38
CA ILE A 342 3.07 0.14 -2.23
C ILE A 342 2.28 -0.64 -3.29
N LEU A 343 1.03 -1.01 -2.99
CA LEU A 343 0.16 -1.68 -3.95
C LEU A 343 -0.15 -0.80 -5.16
N THR A 344 -0.43 0.48 -4.94
CA THR A 344 -0.70 1.44 -6.01
C THR A 344 0.58 1.88 -6.72
N PHE A 345 1.71 1.95 -5.98
CA PHE A 345 3.02 2.28 -6.55
C PHE A 345 3.48 1.22 -7.56
N PHE A 346 3.25 -0.06 -7.28
CA PHE A 346 3.53 -1.13 -8.24
C PHE A 346 2.88 -0.86 -9.59
N PHE A 347 1.61 -0.50 -9.62
CA PHE A 347 0.89 -0.21 -10.86
C PHE A 347 1.25 1.14 -11.47
N THR A 348 1.49 2.17 -10.65
CA THR A 348 1.91 3.49 -11.13
C THR A 348 3.25 3.40 -11.85
N LEU A 349 4.20 2.62 -11.32
CA LEU A 349 5.50 2.40 -11.95
C LEU A 349 5.43 1.51 -13.21
N MET A 350 4.29 0.92 -13.55
CA MET A 350 4.03 0.33 -14.87
C MET A 350 3.69 1.38 -15.94
N GLU A 351 3.37 2.62 -15.55
CA GLU A 351 3.04 3.66 -16.50
C GLU A 351 4.25 4.01 -17.40
N ARG A 352 3.94 4.41 -18.63
CA ARG A 352 4.95 4.90 -19.55
C ARG A 352 5.19 6.39 -19.33
N TRP A 353 6.40 6.86 -19.55
CA TRP A 353 6.77 8.28 -19.52
C TRP A 353 6.09 9.07 -20.68
N ARG A 354 4.77 9.09 -20.72
CA ARG A 354 3.99 9.76 -21.77
C ARG A 354 2.91 10.64 -21.17
N GLY A 355 2.88 11.91 -21.62
CA GLY A 355 1.94 12.89 -21.09
C GLY A 355 2.30 13.40 -19.69
N ILE A 356 1.76 14.55 -19.32
CA ILE A 356 2.09 15.23 -18.05
C ILE A 356 1.60 14.43 -16.87
N GLY A 357 0.36 13.93 -16.87
CA GLY A 357 -0.23 13.26 -15.71
C GLY A 357 0.45 11.93 -15.36
N ALA A 358 0.82 11.09 -16.35
CA ALA A 358 1.55 9.86 -16.08
C ALA A 358 2.99 10.13 -15.59
N LYS A 359 3.66 11.14 -16.12
CA LYS A 359 4.98 11.58 -15.64
C LYS A 359 4.89 12.07 -14.20
N TRP A 360 3.90 12.90 -13.89
CA TRP A 360 3.67 13.38 -12.53
C TRP A 360 3.43 12.23 -11.55
N ALA A 361 2.55 11.29 -11.89
CA ALA A 361 2.26 10.15 -11.05
C ALA A 361 3.53 9.33 -10.72
N ILE A 362 4.40 9.08 -11.73
CA ILE A 362 5.68 8.39 -11.53
C ILE A 362 6.59 9.21 -10.60
N ILE A 363 6.71 10.53 -10.83
CA ILE A 363 7.54 11.41 -9.99
C ILE A 363 7.03 11.41 -8.55
N ALA A 364 5.72 11.54 -8.34
CA ALA A 364 5.11 11.52 -7.01
C ALA A 364 5.41 10.20 -6.27
N VAL A 365 5.39 9.06 -6.96
CA VAL A 365 5.82 7.77 -6.37
C VAL A 365 7.27 7.82 -5.93
N TYR A 366 8.19 8.33 -6.77
CA TYR A 366 9.59 8.43 -6.38
C TYR A 366 9.80 9.33 -5.16
N ILE A 367 9.11 10.48 -5.11
CA ILE A 367 9.16 11.39 -3.95
C ILE A 367 8.70 10.67 -2.68
N LEU A 368 7.58 9.94 -2.75
CA LEU A 368 7.05 9.17 -1.62
C LEU A 368 7.91 7.97 -1.23
N CYS A 369 8.81 7.52 -2.10
CA CYS A 369 9.76 6.45 -1.81
C CYS A 369 11.02 6.95 -1.09
N ILE A 370 11.25 8.25 -0.95
CA ILE A 370 12.44 8.78 -0.27
C ILE A 370 12.29 8.57 1.24
N PRO A 371 13.20 7.81 1.90
CA PRO A 371 13.15 7.56 3.34
C PRO A 371 13.78 8.72 4.14
N ALA A 372 13.25 9.89 3.96
CA ALA A 372 13.66 11.11 4.66
C ALA A 372 12.47 12.03 4.89
N ASP A 373 12.58 12.88 5.91
CA ASP A 373 11.60 13.90 6.23
C ASP A 373 12.28 15.20 6.68
N ILE A 374 11.53 16.28 6.72
CA ILE A 374 12.03 17.59 7.10
C ILE A 374 11.41 17.94 8.46
N PRO A 375 12.21 18.14 9.51
CA PRO A 375 11.71 18.55 10.80
C PRO A 375 11.23 20.02 10.75
N ILE A 376 10.05 20.26 11.33
CA ILE A 376 9.45 21.60 11.47
C ILE A 376 9.75 22.11 12.88
N ASP A 377 9.56 21.25 13.89
CA ASP A 377 9.74 21.63 15.29
C ASP A 377 10.22 20.41 16.10
N LYS A 378 10.77 20.66 17.28
CA LYS A 378 11.23 19.62 18.20
C LYS A 378 10.09 19.11 19.05
N ALA A 379 9.98 17.78 19.16
CA ALA A 379 9.15 17.15 20.19
C ALA A 379 9.98 16.96 21.48
N PRO A 380 9.33 16.80 22.63
CA PRO A 380 10.02 16.44 23.87
C PRO A 380 10.83 15.15 23.72
N GLU A 381 12.00 15.12 24.33
CA GLU A 381 12.81 13.91 24.40
C GLU A 381 12.08 12.82 25.19
N VAL A 382 12.17 11.59 24.73
CA VAL A 382 11.50 10.45 25.35
C VAL A 382 12.48 9.32 25.53
N VAL A 383 12.49 8.73 26.73
CA VAL A 383 13.26 7.51 27.00
C VAL A 383 12.52 6.32 26.41
N ARG A 384 13.19 5.54 25.56
CA ARG A 384 12.62 4.38 24.88
C ARG A 384 13.54 3.16 25.01
N THR A 385 12.94 1.99 25.14
CA THR A 385 13.66 0.72 24.96
C THR A 385 13.79 0.44 23.47
N THR A 386 14.99 0.05 23.04
CA THR A 386 15.23 -0.26 21.62
C THR A 386 14.84 -1.69 21.28
N PHE A 387 14.77 -1.99 19.99
CA PHE A 387 14.66 -3.35 19.48
C PHE A 387 15.81 -4.26 19.97
N LEU A 388 17.00 -3.72 20.17
CA LEU A 388 18.15 -4.47 20.70
C LEU A 388 17.95 -4.75 22.19
N PRO A 389 17.91 -6.02 22.63
CA PRO A 389 17.63 -6.40 24.02
C PRO A 389 18.51 -5.66 25.03
N GLY A 390 17.89 -5.14 26.10
CA GLY A 390 18.58 -4.49 27.22
C GLY A 390 19.13 -3.10 26.92
N ARG A 391 18.88 -2.53 25.75
CA ARG A 391 19.35 -1.18 25.41
C ARG A 391 18.23 -0.17 25.53
N THR A 392 18.45 0.84 26.37
CA THR A 392 17.59 2.02 26.51
C THR A 392 18.27 3.23 25.88
N VAL A 393 17.53 4.04 25.16
CA VAL A 393 18.03 5.24 24.47
C VAL A 393 17.13 6.44 24.77
N ILE A 394 17.70 7.62 24.66
CA ILE A 394 16.95 8.87 24.62
C ILE A 394 16.63 9.12 23.14
N ALA A 395 15.37 8.98 22.78
CA ALA A 395 14.91 9.24 21.43
C ALA A 395 14.53 10.71 21.26
N ASN A 396 15.15 11.36 20.28
CA ASN A 396 14.88 12.74 19.90
C ASN A 396 13.95 12.74 18.70
N TYR A 397 12.69 13.08 18.94
CA TYR A 397 11.69 13.19 17.89
C TYR A 397 11.49 14.64 17.47
N SER A 398 10.94 14.80 16.28
CA SER A 398 10.57 16.09 15.73
C SER A 398 9.18 16.01 15.09
N ILE A 399 8.48 17.13 15.09
CA ILE A 399 7.29 17.29 14.26
C ILE A 399 7.77 17.41 12.82
N MET A 400 7.34 16.49 11.95
CA MET A 400 7.78 16.41 10.57
C MET A 400 6.76 17.03 9.62
N ILE A 401 7.23 17.55 8.49
CA ILE A 401 6.34 18.09 7.43
C ILE A 401 5.64 16.98 6.64
N GLY A 402 6.22 15.79 6.61
CA GLY A 402 5.74 14.66 5.81
C GLY A 402 4.25 14.34 6.02
N PRO A 403 3.74 14.20 7.25
CA PRO A 403 2.33 13.94 7.53
C PRO A 403 1.36 14.94 6.87
N PHE A 404 1.81 16.17 6.62
CA PHE A 404 0.99 17.21 6.00
C PHE A 404 1.04 17.19 4.47
N ILE A 405 2.15 16.76 3.87
CA ILE A 405 2.36 16.85 2.42
C ILE A 405 2.30 15.49 1.70
N ARG A 406 2.63 14.37 2.37
CA ARG A 406 2.59 13.04 1.74
C ARG A 406 1.21 12.63 1.25
N PRO A 407 0.12 12.84 2.01
CA PRO A 407 -1.23 12.57 1.50
C PRO A 407 -1.56 13.38 0.24
N LEU A 408 -1.07 14.61 0.11
CA LEU A 408 -1.26 15.42 -1.11
C LEU A 408 -0.57 14.77 -2.33
N PHE A 409 0.68 14.32 -2.16
CA PHE A 409 1.37 13.59 -3.23
C PHE A 409 0.64 12.29 -3.56
N PHE A 410 0.20 11.54 -2.55
CA PHE A 410 -0.55 10.31 -2.79
C PHE A 410 -1.87 10.58 -3.52
N TYR A 411 -2.66 11.55 -3.09
CA TYR A 411 -3.92 11.94 -3.76
C TYR A 411 -3.70 12.41 -5.19
N SER A 412 -2.59 13.09 -5.46
CA SER A 412 -2.27 13.59 -6.80
C SER A 412 -2.03 12.46 -7.82
N ILE A 413 -1.62 11.26 -7.38
CA ILE A 413 -1.38 10.10 -8.24
C ILE A 413 -2.68 9.63 -8.91
N PRO A 414 -3.71 9.16 -8.16
CA PRO A 414 -4.96 8.72 -8.76
C PRO A 414 -5.70 9.87 -9.47
N PHE A 415 -5.60 11.10 -8.99
CA PHE A 415 -6.17 12.26 -9.67
C PHE A 415 -5.56 12.44 -11.05
N ALA A 416 -4.23 12.49 -11.17
CA ALA A 416 -3.53 12.63 -12.45
C ALA A 416 -3.83 11.45 -13.40
N LEU A 417 -3.85 10.21 -12.89
CA LEU A 417 -4.17 9.03 -13.70
C LEU A 417 -5.64 9.00 -14.15
N SER A 418 -6.56 9.54 -13.33
CA SER A 418 -7.96 9.73 -13.68
C SER A 418 -8.10 10.73 -14.82
N CYS A 419 -7.46 11.89 -14.74
CA CYS A 419 -7.43 12.89 -15.79
C CYS A 419 -6.87 12.34 -17.10
N VAL A 420 -5.75 11.58 -17.04
CA VAL A 420 -5.17 10.91 -18.23
C VAL A 420 -6.15 9.91 -18.84
N THR A 421 -6.89 9.17 -18.02
CA THR A 421 -7.88 8.17 -18.49
C THR A 421 -9.05 8.86 -19.18
N ILE A 422 -9.64 9.87 -18.54
CA ILE A 422 -10.75 10.66 -19.11
C ILE A 422 -10.34 11.32 -20.43
N TYR A 423 -9.17 11.96 -20.44
CA TYR A 423 -8.65 12.61 -21.64
C TYR A 423 -8.38 11.62 -22.79
N ALA A 424 -7.82 10.44 -22.48
CA ALA A 424 -7.57 9.41 -23.48
C ALA A 424 -8.87 8.90 -24.11
N VAL A 425 -9.91 8.67 -23.30
CA VAL A 425 -11.25 8.25 -23.76
C VAL A 425 -11.90 9.36 -24.60
N TRP A 426 -11.85 10.59 -24.12
CA TRP A 426 -12.37 11.74 -24.87
C TRP A 426 -11.73 11.88 -26.26
N ARG A 427 -10.39 11.83 -26.32
CA ARG A 427 -9.65 11.88 -27.57
C ARG A 427 -9.99 10.74 -28.52
N ASP A 428 -10.17 9.53 -27.98
CA ASP A 428 -10.57 8.36 -28.77
C ASP A 428 -11.98 8.53 -29.35
N ILE A 429 -12.92 9.08 -28.58
CA ILE A 429 -14.28 9.41 -29.07
C ILE A 429 -14.21 10.45 -30.21
N GLN A 430 -13.37 11.47 -30.08
CA GLN A 430 -13.21 12.49 -31.12
C GLN A 430 -12.61 11.91 -32.39
N THR A 431 -11.63 11.02 -32.30
CA THR A 431 -10.91 10.48 -33.46
C THR A 431 -11.62 9.31 -34.12
N GLN A 432 -12.25 8.43 -33.35
CA GLN A 432 -12.88 7.19 -33.83
C GLN A 432 -14.42 7.33 -33.97
N GLY A 433 -14.98 8.40 -33.47
CA GLY A 433 -16.42 8.63 -33.41
C GLY A 433 -17.11 7.80 -32.30
N TRP A 434 -18.29 8.28 -31.89
CA TRP A 434 -19.04 7.67 -30.79
C TRP A 434 -19.49 6.24 -31.06
N LYS A 435 -19.83 5.90 -32.31
CA LYS A 435 -20.38 4.60 -32.70
C LYS A 435 -19.34 3.49 -32.80
N ASN A 436 -18.06 3.85 -33.06
CA ASN A 436 -16.98 2.88 -33.26
C ASN A 436 -16.37 2.46 -31.94
N ARG A 437 -17.08 1.64 -31.18
CA ARG A 437 -16.66 1.14 -29.87
C ARG A 437 -16.83 -0.36 -29.78
N TRP A 438 -15.98 -1.03 -28.99
CA TRP A 438 -16.09 -2.46 -28.70
C TRP A 438 -17.29 -2.70 -27.78
N ARG A 439 -18.43 -3.00 -28.35
CA ARG A 439 -19.65 -3.08 -27.55
C ARG A 439 -19.78 -4.33 -26.70
N TYR A 440 -19.25 -5.50 -27.08
CA TYR A 440 -19.73 -6.76 -26.50
C TYR A 440 -18.75 -7.94 -26.51
N ARG A 441 -17.44 -7.73 -26.45
CA ARG A 441 -16.56 -8.90 -26.24
C ARG A 441 -16.42 -9.18 -24.74
N ARG A 442 -17.09 -10.23 -24.28
CA ARG A 442 -16.72 -10.94 -23.06
C ARG A 442 -15.32 -11.50 -23.29
N ASP A 443 -14.42 -11.29 -22.34
CA ASP A 443 -13.09 -11.89 -22.27
C ASP A 443 -12.19 -11.76 -23.51
N LEU A 444 -11.46 -10.68 -23.57
CA LEU A 444 -10.22 -10.65 -24.36
C LEU A 444 -9.25 -11.70 -23.78
N PRO A 445 -8.61 -12.53 -24.61
CA PRO A 445 -7.60 -13.46 -24.14
C PRO A 445 -6.57 -12.71 -23.29
N ILE A 446 -6.17 -13.29 -22.16
CA ILE A 446 -5.20 -12.73 -21.21
C ILE A 446 -3.86 -12.39 -21.89
N MET A 447 -3.63 -12.97 -23.08
CA MET A 447 -2.36 -12.97 -23.81
C MET A 447 -2.31 -12.00 -25.00
N VAL A 448 -3.32 -11.19 -25.27
CA VAL A 448 -3.11 -10.07 -26.20
C VAL A 448 -2.24 -9.07 -25.45
N GLY A 449 -0.94 -9.22 -25.64
CA GLY A 449 0.05 -8.28 -25.11
C GLY A 449 -0.36 -6.88 -25.56
N GLU A 450 -0.43 -5.94 -24.62
CA GLU A 450 -0.69 -4.52 -24.90
C GLU A 450 0.37 -3.89 -25.85
N GLY A 451 1.27 -4.70 -26.42
CA GLY A 451 2.32 -4.33 -27.35
C GLY A 451 2.01 -4.51 -28.83
N THR A 452 0.95 -5.22 -29.19
CA THR A 452 0.49 -5.34 -30.58
C THR A 452 -0.65 -4.37 -30.87
N ALA A 453 -0.46 -3.08 -30.56
CA ALA A 453 -1.21 -2.05 -31.25
C ALA A 453 -0.91 -2.20 -32.74
N ARG A 454 -1.92 -2.57 -33.53
CA ARG A 454 -1.86 -2.58 -34.98
C ARG A 454 -1.08 -1.36 -35.45
N LYS A 455 -0.02 -1.57 -36.20
CA LYS A 455 0.50 -0.52 -37.09
C LYS A 455 -0.71 -0.09 -37.93
N PRO A 456 -1.04 1.21 -37.99
CA PRO A 456 -1.99 1.66 -38.97
C PRO A 456 -1.45 1.28 -40.35
N ALA A 457 -2.29 0.63 -41.15
CA ALA A 457 -2.04 0.36 -42.56
C ALA A 457 -1.88 1.64 -43.29
#